data_8c88bd7816de60485ec319d4a046d8ff
#
_entry.id   8c88bd7816de60485ec319d4a046d8ff
#
_cell.length_a   1.000
_cell.length_b   1.000
_cell.length_c   1.000
_cell.angle_alpha   90.00
_cell.angle_beta   90.00
_cell.angle_gamma   90.00
#
_symmetry.space_group_name_H-M   'P 1'
#
loop_
_entity.id
_entity.type
_entity.pdbx_description
1 polymer ?
#
loop_
_entity_poly.entity_id
_entity_poly.type
_entity_poly.pdbx_seq_one_letter_code
_entity_poly.pdbx_strand_id
1 'polypeptide(L)'
;EAVCIRATVAGEPRTQYVRSGLTLVKARIADDTGALDVTYFNQPYRKNSLHAGEEYIFYGKVEANGFRKTLTNPVCEQAARCGSVTNCFYPIYPLTTGVTQNDVRKAMLPALHACVGQLQDVIPANIARTYALAQQDYALQNIHQPTDAAALTLARKRLVFEELFVLSTAMARIRSQRRAEGGIRMQSADLETFYATLPFSPTGAQRRAVAAAVQDMISGVPMSRLVQGDVGSGKTLVAAACIWFAHENDCQSAFMAPTEILTEQHEHTLRTLLEPFGIRIGRLTGAMTARQKREVKQALAGGQLDVVVGTHALISDSVTFFRLGLVITDEQHRFGVEQRAALVRKGEQPHTLVMSATPIPRTLALLVYGDLDVSIIDELPPGRQPVQTVCVDERYRARLNAFIDKLIGEGRQVF
;
A
#
# COMPACT_ATOMS: atom_id res chain seq x y z
N GLU A 1 -13.34 15.68 24.77
CA GLU A 1 -12.09 15.01 25.14
C GLU A 1 -12.40 13.92 26.17
N ALA A 2 -11.71 12.77 26.12
CA ALA A 2 -11.86 11.74 27.15
C ALA A 2 -11.04 12.11 28.38
N VAL A 3 -11.63 11.94 29.55
CA VAL A 3 -11.02 12.30 30.85
C VAL A 3 -11.05 11.12 31.80
N CYS A 4 -10.12 11.09 32.74
CA CYS A 4 -10.09 10.19 33.88
C CYS A 4 -10.42 10.98 35.14
N ILE A 5 -11.51 10.60 35.84
CA ILE A 5 -12.02 11.32 37.02
C ILE A 5 -12.03 10.35 38.16
N ARG A 6 -11.44 10.74 39.28
CA ARG A 6 -11.55 10.07 40.58
C ARG A 6 -12.63 10.78 41.38
N ALA A 7 -13.70 10.07 41.75
CA ALA A 7 -14.84 10.67 42.40
C ALA A 7 -15.63 9.65 43.25
N THR A 8 -16.35 10.16 44.25
CA THR A 8 -17.23 9.38 45.11
C THR A 8 -18.64 9.36 44.54
N VAL A 9 -19.33 8.22 44.62
CA VAL A 9 -20.73 8.10 44.25
C VAL A 9 -21.62 8.78 45.29
N ALA A 10 -22.24 9.90 44.90
CA ALA A 10 -22.94 10.80 45.83
C ALA A 10 -24.35 10.32 46.31
N GLY A 11 -24.78 9.16 45.85
CA GLY A 11 -26.07 8.58 46.24
C GLY A 11 -26.36 7.29 45.45
N GLU A 12 -27.42 6.58 45.84
CA GLU A 12 -27.80 5.31 45.22
C GLU A 12 -28.10 5.48 43.72
N PRO A 13 -27.48 4.67 42.85
CA PRO A 13 -27.76 4.67 41.44
C PRO A 13 -29.22 4.32 41.13
N ARG A 14 -29.85 5.07 40.21
CA ARG A 14 -31.26 4.90 39.85
C ARG A 14 -31.40 4.32 38.45
N THR A 15 -32.26 3.29 38.32
CA THR A 15 -32.63 2.74 37.03
C THR A 15 -33.88 3.44 36.51
N GLN A 16 -33.86 3.87 35.25
CA GLN A 16 -34.97 4.48 34.55
C GLN A 16 -35.24 3.71 33.27
N TYR A 17 -36.48 3.21 33.13
CA TYR A 17 -36.97 2.61 31.89
C TYR A 17 -37.56 3.71 31.01
N VAL A 18 -37.00 3.96 29.85
CA VAL A 18 -37.43 5.05 28.95
C VAL A 18 -38.41 4.56 27.90
N ARG A 19 -38.14 3.41 27.29
CA ARG A 19 -38.99 2.73 26.30
C ARG A 19 -38.54 1.26 26.18
N SER A 20 -39.34 0.46 25.46
CA SER A 20 -38.99 -0.94 25.18
C SER A 20 -37.54 -1.02 24.62
N GLY A 21 -36.68 -1.79 25.25
CA GLY A 21 -35.28 -1.97 24.86
C GLY A 21 -34.30 -0.88 25.30
N LEU A 22 -34.74 0.18 26.02
CA LEU A 22 -33.85 1.24 26.51
C LEU A 22 -33.98 1.43 28.03
N THR A 23 -32.95 0.96 28.74
CA THR A 23 -32.78 1.12 30.19
C THR A 23 -31.60 2.05 30.45
N LEU A 24 -31.80 3.04 31.30
CA LEU A 24 -30.75 3.96 31.79
C LEU A 24 -30.46 3.68 33.24
N VAL A 25 -29.17 3.63 33.60
CA VAL A 25 -28.73 3.73 34.99
C VAL A 25 -28.06 5.09 35.20
N LYS A 26 -28.58 5.89 36.09
CA LYS A 26 -28.08 7.22 36.42
C LYS A 26 -27.44 7.21 37.78
N ALA A 27 -26.24 7.73 37.91
CA ALA A 27 -25.53 7.97 39.16
C ALA A 27 -25.01 9.41 39.17
N ARG A 28 -24.87 9.98 40.34
CA ARG A 28 -24.20 11.25 40.56
C ARG A 28 -22.88 11.00 41.28
N ILE A 29 -21.82 11.56 40.74
CA ILE A 29 -20.47 11.48 41.29
C ILE A 29 -20.03 12.87 41.72
N ALA A 30 -19.23 12.95 42.77
CA ALA A 30 -18.70 14.20 43.28
C ALA A 30 -17.26 14.02 43.75
N ASP A 31 -16.50 15.10 43.61
CA ASP A 31 -15.17 15.28 44.19
C ASP A 31 -15.08 16.67 44.84
N ASP A 32 -13.89 17.07 45.29
CA ASP A 32 -13.64 18.37 45.93
C ASP A 32 -13.87 19.57 44.98
N THR A 33 -13.95 19.34 43.67
CA THR A 33 -14.11 20.38 42.64
C THR A 33 -15.55 20.55 42.18
N GLY A 34 -16.41 19.55 42.38
CA GLY A 34 -17.82 19.61 41.99
C GLY A 34 -18.50 18.27 41.83
N ALA A 35 -19.65 18.31 41.13
CA ALA A 35 -20.45 17.10 40.91
C ALA A 35 -20.75 16.93 39.40
N LEU A 36 -20.82 15.66 38.95
CA LEU A 36 -21.05 15.26 37.58
C LEU A 36 -22.10 14.14 37.54
N ASP A 37 -22.97 14.18 36.54
CA ASP A 37 -23.94 13.10 36.31
C ASP A 37 -23.31 12.02 35.41
N VAL A 38 -23.50 10.76 35.80
CA VAL A 38 -23.07 9.57 35.00
C VAL A 38 -24.30 8.85 34.50
N THR A 39 -24.30 8.49 33.19
CA THR A 39 -25.41 7.76 32.58
C THR A 39 -24.89 6.53 31.86
N TYR A 40 -25.43 5.37 32.20
CA TYR A 40 -25.17 4.11 31.49
C TYR A 40 -26.40 3.69 30.70
N PHE A 41 -26.20 3.36 29.45
CA PHE A 41 -27.23 2.89 28.52
C PHE A 41 -27.22 1.36 28.45
N ASN A 42 -28.39 0.72 28.65
CA ASN A 42 -28.58 -0.73 28.55
C ASN A 42 -27.59 -1.56 29.45
N GLN A 43 -27.18 -1.01 30.59
CA GLN A 43 -26.31 -1.68 31.55
C GLN A 43 -26.97 -1.74 32.97
N PRO A 44 -28.07 -2.49 33.14
CA PRO A 44 -28.81 -2.51 34.41
C PRO A 44 -27.98 -3.04 35.58
N TYR A 45 -26.99 -3.89 35.32
CA TYR A 45 -26.05 -4.41 36.33
C TYR A 45 -25.22 -3.33 37.02
N ARG A 46 -25.07 -2.15 36.39
CA ARG A 46 -24.34 -1.01 36.98
C ARG A 46 -24.97 -0.47 38.25
N LYS A 47 -26.27 -0.64 38.41
CA LYS A 47 -26.95 -0.31 39.65
C LYS A 47 -26.38 -1.05 40.87
N ASN A 48 -26.04 -2.32 40.68
CA ASN A 48 -25.53 -3.19 41.73
C ASN A 48 -24.00 -3.15 41.87
N SER A 49 -23.30 -2.55 40.91
CA SER A 49 -21.82 -2.46 40.92
C SER A 49 -21.28 -1.11 41.37
N LEU A 50 -22.14 -0.10 41.53
CA LEU A 50 -21.78 1.22 42.06
C LEU A 50 -22.46 1.40 43.40
N HIS A 51 -21.70 1.68 44.46
CA HIS A 51 -22.19 1.84 45.80
C HIS A 51 -22.04 3.29 46.28
N ALA A 52 -23.09 3.81 46.87
CA ALA A 52 -23.09 5.17 47.45
C ALA A 52 -22.01 5.29 48.54
N GLY A 53 -21.26 6.38 48.53
CA GLY A 53 -20.17 6.64 49.47
C GLY A 53 -18.84 5.98 49.10
N GLU A 54 -18.79 5.11 48.12
CA GLU A 54 -17.53 4.53 47.65
C GLU A 54 -16.90 5.36 46.55
N GLU A 55 -15.56 5.31 46.49
CA GLU A 55 -14.75 6.05 45.53
C GLU A 55 -14.39 5.17 44.32
N TYR A 56 -14.63 5.70 43.13
CA TYR A 56 -14.35 5.07 41.88
C TYR A 56 -13.51 5.97 40.97
N ILE A 57 -12.81 5.36 40.03
CA ILE A 57 -12.17 6.04 38.90
C ILE A 57 -13.04 5.81 37.65
N PHE A 58 -13.46 6.91 37.04
CA PHE A 58 -14.28 6.92 35.84
C PHE A 58 -13.47 7.40 34.64
N TYR A 59 -13.47 6.66 33.55
CA TYR A 59 -12.83 7.06 32.30
C TYR A 59 -13.86 7.13 31.16
N GLY A 60 -13.96 8.27 30.51
CA GLY A 60 -14.88 8.45 29.41
C GLY A 60 -14.91 9.87 28.87
N LYS A 61 -15.81 10.12 27.90
CA LYS A 61 -16.00 11.43 27.29
C LYS A 61 -17.05 12.21 28.06
N VAL A 62 -16.69 13.42 28.49
CA VAL A 62 -17.63 14.35 29.10
C VAL A 62 -18.37 15.07 27.99
N GLU A 63 -19.70 15.03 28.07
CA GLU A 63 -20.62 15.75 27.20
C GLU A 63 -21.26 16.90 27.97
N ALA A 64 -21.28 18.08 27.37
CA ALA A 64 -21.93 19.26 27.98
C ALA A 64 -23.23 19.52 27.19
N ASN A 65 -24.35 19.58 27.96
CA ASN A 65 -25.63 19.96 27.42
C ASN A 65 -26.14 21.17 28.24
N GLY A 66 -25.86 22.36 27.73
CA GLY A 66 -26.04 23.61 28.50
C GLY A 66 -25.13 23.66 29.74
N PHE A 67 -25.72 23.89 30.90
CA PHE A 67 -24.98 23.94 32.17
C PHE A 67 -24.74 22.58 32.81
N ARG A 68 -25.29 21.49 32.24
CA ARG A 68 -25.10 20.13 32.80
C ARG A 68 -24.01 19.41 32.03
N LYS A 69 -23.08 18.87 32.78
CA LYS A 69 -22.03 17.98 32.25
C LYS A 69 -22.40 16.55 32.59
N THR A 70 -22.31 15.64 31.66
CA THR A 70 -22.65 14.23 31.82
C THR A 70 -21.54 13.34 31.23
N LEU A 71 -21.23 12.28 31.94
CA LEU A 71 -20.32 11.24 31.48
C LEU A 71 -21.15 10.05 30.98
N THR A 72 -21.05 9.76 29.73
CA THR A 72 -21.87 8.72 29.06
C THR A 72 -21.10 7.41 28.93
N ASN A 73 -21.68 6.32 29.45
CA ASN A 73 -21.09 4.97 29.43
C ASN A 73 -19.61 4.92 29.84
N PRO A 74 -19.18 5.60 30.95
CA PRO A 74 -17.78 5.54 31.33
C PRO A 74 -17.37 4.14 31.75
N VAL A 75 -16.11 3.79 31.46
CA VAL A 75 -15.47 2.68 32.11
C VAL A 75 -15.23 3.10 33.58
N CYS A 76 -15.56 2.27 34.54
CA CYS A 76 -15.29 2.57 35.94
C CYS A 76 -14.69 1.39 36.67
N GLU A 77 -13.87 1.71 37.67
CA GLU A 77 -13.17 0.78 38.52
C GLU A 77 -13.16 1.34 39.93
N GLN A 78 -13.32 0.51 40.97
CA GLN A 78 -13.24 0.91 42.36
C GLN A 78 -11.83 1.43 42.67
N ALA A 79 -11.70 2.58 43.29
CA ALA A 79 -10.40 3.24 43.51
C ALA A 79 -9.41 2.36 44.29
N ALA A 80 -9.90 1.52 45.22
CA ALA A 80 -9.08 0.56 45.94
C ALA A 80 -8.51 -0.60 45.08
N ARG A 81 -9.05 -0.80 43.86
CA ARG A 81 -8.65 -1.83 42.89
C ARG A 81 -8.12 -1.20 41.59
N CYS A 82 -7.71 0.06 41.65
CA CYS A 82 -7.18 0.80 40.52
C CYS A 82 -5.96 0.08 39.92
N GLY A 83 -5.88 0.12 38.58
CA GLY A 83 -4.76 -0.42 37.85
C GLY A 83 -5.08 -1.69 37.05
N SER A 84 -6.32 -2.19 37.07
CA SER A 84 -6.73 -3.31 36.24
C SER A 84 -7.40 -2.88 34.93
N VAL A 85 -8.04 -1.72 34.91
CA VAL A 85 -8.74 -1.16 33.73
C VAL A 85 -8.47 0.36 33.60
N THR A 86 -8.32 1.06 34.74
CA THR A 86 -8.05 2.49 34.76
C THR A 86 -6.63 2.74 35.27
N ASN A 87 -6.03 3.87 34.88
CA ASN A 87 -4.65 4.24 35.21
C ASN A 87 -3.60 3.15 34.90
N CYS A 88 -3.84 2.42 33.82
CA CYS A 88 -2.92 1.41 33.26
C CYS A 88 -2.97 1.40 31.73
N PHE A 89 -1.96 0.83 31.11
CA PHE A 89 -2.04 0.49 29.70
C PHE A 89 -3.02 -0.66 29.52
N TYR A 90 -4.13 -0.39 28.83
CA TYR A 90 -5.18 -1.36 28.62
C TYR A 90 -5.16 -1.87 27.19
N PRO A 91 -4.92 -3.16 26.93
CA PRO A 91 -4.92 -3.70 25.58
C PRO A 91 -6.35 -3.74 25.01
N ILE A 92 -6.50 -3.26 23.79
CA ILE A 92 -7.76 -3.30 23.04
C ILE A 92 -7.62 -4.33 21.94
N TYR A 93 -8.41 -5.39 22.02
CA TYR A 93 -8.42 -6.47 21.03
C TYR A 93 -9.57 -6.29 20.03
N PRO A 94 -9.39 -6.65 18.75
CA PRO A 94 -10.50 -6.77 17.81
C PRO A 94 -11.47 -7.85 18.30
N LEU A 95 -12.78 -7.55 18.26
CA LEU A 95 -13.82 -8.42 18.79
C LEU A 95 -14.75 -8.89 17.68
N THR A 96 -15.37 -10.04 17.93
CA THR A 96 -16.48 -10.56 17.14
C THR A 96 -17.75 -10.62 17.97
N THR A 97 -18.91 -10.83 17.33
CA THR A 97 -20.20 -10.93 18.01
C THR A 97 -20.17 -12.01 19.10
N GLY A 98 -20.57 -11.65 20.33
CA GLY A 98 -20.63 -12.56 21.47
C GLY A 98 -19.34 -12.67 22.30
N VAL A 99 -18.24 -12.02 21.91
CA VAL A 99 -16.97 -12.00 22.65
C VAL A 99 -16.71 -10.62 23.20
N THR A 100 -16.33 -10.53 24.49
CA THR A 100 -16.01 -9.26 25.15
C THR A 100 -14.49 -9.06 25.32
N GLN A 101 -14.05 -7.82 25.53
CA GLN A 101 -12.65 -7.50 25.85
C GLN A 101 -12.15 -8.30 27.05
N ASN A 102 -13.01 -8.50 28.04
CA ASN A 102 -12.66 -9.23 29.26
C ASN A 102 -12.44 -10.72 28.98
N ASP A 103 -13.22 -11.32 28.08
CA ASP A 103 -13.05 -12.75 27.70
C ASP A 103 -11.72 -12.96 27.02
N VAL A 104 -11.35 -12.06 26.07
CA VAL A 104 -10.06 -12.14 25.38
C VAL A 104 -8.91 -11.94 26.37
N ARG A 105 -9.00 -10.97 27.28
CA ARG A 105 -7.96 -10.75 28.31
C ARG A 105 -7.78 -11.94 29.24
N LYS A 106 -8.88 -12.54 29.71
CA LYS A 106 -8.84 -13.72 30.58
C LYS A 106 -8.18 -14.91 29.91
N ALA A 107 -8.31 -15.05 28.60
CA ALA A 107 -7.63 -16.09 27.83
C ALA A 107 -6.16 -15.76 27.55
N MET A 108 -5.87 -14.49 27.18
CA MET A 108 -4.55 -14.02 26.76
C MET A 108 -3.52 -14.10 27.88
N LEU A 109 -3.86 -13.68 29.10
CA LEU A 109 -2.91 -13.61 30.20
C LEU A 109 -2.34 -14.99 30.60
N PRO A 110 -3.16 -16.03 30.83
CA PRO A 110 -2.65 -17.38 31.09
C PRO A 110 -1.85 -17.93 29.91
N ALA A 111 -2.28 -17.65 28.66
CA ALA A 111 -1.56 -18.10 27.47
C ALA A 111 -0.15 -17.48 27.38
N LEU A 112 -0.02 -16.17 27.63
CA LEU A 112 1.29 -15.51 27.69
C LEU A 112 2.21 -16.15 28.73
N HIS A 113 1.72 -16.38 29.95
CA HIS A 113 2.49 -17.02 31.01
C HIS A 113 2.92 -18.46 30.65
N ALA A 114 2.07 -19.21 29.96
CA ALA A 114 2.39 -20.56 29.52
C ALA A 114 3.41 -20.60 28.36
N CYS A 115 3.43 -19.58 27.50
CA CYS A 115 4.30 -19.54 26.31
C CYS A 115 5.67 -18.92 26.57
N VAL A 116 5.84 -18.15 27.64
CA VAL A 116 7.13 -17.52 27.98
C VAL A 116 8.22 -18.59 28.13
N GLY A 117 9.35 -18.37 27.47
CA GLY A 117 10.50 -19.28 27.46
C GLY A 117 10.35 -20.51 26.54
N GLN A 118 9.18 -20.67 25.89
CA GLN A 118 8.95 -21.80 24.97
C GLN A 118 9.02 -21.38 23.50
N LEU A 119 8.95 -20.08 23.21
CA LEU A 119 8.98 -19.57 21.85
C LEU A 119 10.42 -19.42 21.35
N GLN A 120 10.66 -19.93 20.16
CA GLN A 120 11.95 -19.80 19.50
C GLN A 120 12.04 -18.44 18.80
N ASP A 121 13.05 -17.65 19.14
CA ASP A 121 13.25 -16.33 18.50
C ASP A 121 13.62 -16.50 17.02
N VAL A 122 12.84 -15.90 16.14
CA VAL A 122 13.05 -15.95 14.69
C VAL A 122 14.13 -14.99 14.20
N ILE A 123 14.51 -13.98 15.01
CA ILE A 123 15.56 -13.03 14.67
C ILE A 123 16.92 -13.55 15.15
N PRO A 124 17.91 -13.69 14.24
CA PRO A 124 19.26 -14.07 14.62
C PRO A 124 19.87 -13.12 15.66
N ALA A 125 20.58 -13.68 16.66
CA ALA A 125 21.12 -12.93 17.80
C ALA A 125 22.09 -11.79 17.41
N ASN A 126 22.81 -11.91 16.31
CA ASN A 126 23.67 -10.85 15.78
C ASN A 126 22.82 -9.66 15.25
N ILE A 127 21.73 -9.92 14.58
CA ILE A 127 20.79 -8.90 14.08
C ILE A 127 20.09 -8.23 15.26
N ALA A 128 19.58 -8.99 16.23
CA ALA A 128 18.94 -8.44 17.41
C ALA A 128 19.88 -7.47 18.17
N ARG A 129 21.16 -7.81 18.30
CA ARG A 129 22.17 -6.94 18.91
C ARG A 129 22.46 -5.69 18.09
N THR A 130 22.64 -5.83 16.77
CA THR A 130 22.93 -4.68 15.88
C THR A 130 21.85 -3.61 15.93
N TYR A 131 20.59 -4.02 15.98
CA TYR A 131 19.44 -3.10 15.99
C TYR A 131 18.89 -2.78 17.39
N ALA A 132 19.58 -3.25 18.44
CA ALA A 132 19.18 -3.09 19.83
C ALA A 132 17.71 -3.46 20.05
N LEU A 133 17.36 -4.70 19.69
CA LEU A 133 15.99 -5.23 19.81
C LEU A 133 15.82 -5.93 21.16
N ALA A 134 14.64 -5.79 21.75
CA ALA A 134 14.26 -6.55 22.91
C ALA A 134 14.12 -8.05 22.59
N GLN A 135 14.24 -8.90 23.60
CA GLN A 135 13.96 -10.33 23.48
C GLN A 135 12.49 -10.55 23.14
N GLN A 136 12.18 -11.65 22.46
CA GLN A 136 10.83 -11.98 22.02
C GLN A 136 9.84 -12.07 23.18
N ASP A 137 10.19 -12.80 24.24
CA ASP A 137 9.34 -12.94 25.43
C ASP A 137 9.05 -11.59 26.10
N TYR A 138 10.07 -10.75 26.24
CA TYR A 138 9.90 -9.39 26.76
C TYR A 138 8.92 -8.56 25.89
N ALA A 139 9.05 -8.66 24.58
CA ALA A 139 8.21 -7.94 23.66
C ALA A 139 6.75 -8.43 23.71
N LEU A 140 6.54 -9.74 23.76
CA LEU A 140 5.20 -10.32 23.85
C LEU A 140 4.52 -9.98 25.19
N GLN A 141 5.22 -9.99 26.31
CA GLN A 141 4.67 -9.57 27.58
C GLN A 141 4.30 -8.08 27.57
N ASN A 142 5.24 -7.22 27.14
CA ASN A 142 5.05 -5.77 27.21
C ASN A 142 4.18 -5.17 26.11
N ILE A 143 3.85 -5.89 25.02
CA ILE A 143 2.82 -5.43 24.09
C ILE A 143 1.41 -5.60 24.67
N HIS A 144 1.18 -6.58 25.52
CA HIS A 144 -0.09 -6.86 26.16
C HIS A 144 -0.23 -6.25 27.56
N GLN A 145 0.85 -6.25 28.32
CA GLN A 145 0.92 -5.71 29.69
C GLN A 145 2.21 -4.93 29.90
N PRO A 146 2.35 -3.74 29.29
CA PRO A 146 3.55 -2.94 29.47
C PRO A 146 3.69 -2.44 30.90
N THR A 147 4.90 -2.51 31.43
CA THR A 147 5.23 -1.94 32.75
C THR A 147 5.18 -0.42 32.72
N ASP A 148 5.58 0.17 31.59
CA ASP A 148 5.59 1.61 31.33
C ASP A 148 5.57 1.92 29.84
N ALA A 149 5.56 3.20 29.47
CA ALA A 149 5.55 3.65 28.07
C ALA A 149 6.84 3.28 27.30
N ALA A 150 7.97 3.24 27.99
CA ALA A 150 9.24 2.87 27.38
C ALA A 150 9.27 1.38 27.02
N ALA A 151 8.78 0.51 27.93
CA ALA A 151 8.65 -0.92 27.70
C ALA A 151 7.70 -1.21 26.52
N LEU A 152 6.57 -0.51 26.43
CA LEU A 152 5.65 -0.60 25.29
C LEU A 152 6.34 -0.21 23.96
N THR A 153 7.13 0.86 23.98
CA THR A 153 7.85 1.33 22.78
C THR A 153 8.89 0.30 22.32
N LEU A 154 9.64 -0.29 23.24
CA LEU A 154 10.61 -1.35 22.94
C LEU A 154 9.94 -2.62 22.41
N ALA A 155 8.85 -3.03 23.04
CA ALA A 155 8.06 -4.18 22.58
C ALA A 155 7.53 -3.97 21.15
N ARG A 156 6.92 -2.80 20.91
CA ARG A 156 6.41 -2.44 19.57
C ARG A 156 7.51 -2.40 18.51
N LYS A 157 8.66 -1.77 18.84
CA LYS A 157 9.84 -1.75 17.94
C LYS A 157 10.25 -3.16 17.55
N ARG A 158 10.33 -4.09 18.52
CA ARG A 158 10.72 -5.48 18.28
C ARG A 158 9.75 -6.20 17.36
N LEU A 159 8.46 -6.13 17.61
CA LEU A 159 7.44 -6.84 16.82
C LEU A 159 7.32 -6.29 15.41
N VAL A 160 7.33 -4.96 15.25
CA VAL A 160 7.33 -4.32 13.91
C VAL A 160 8.57 -4.72 13.12
N PHE A 161 9.76 -4.74 13.76
CA PHE A 161 10.98 -5.20 13.10
C PHE A 161 10.87 -6.66 12.66
N GLU A 162 10.31 -7.53 13.49
CA GLU A 162 10.15 -8.95 13.19
C GLU A 162 9.26 -9.17 11.96
N GLU A 163 8.09 -8.54 11.90
CA GLU A 163 7.20 -8.64 10.74
C GLU A 163 7.90 -8.22 9.45
N LEU A 164 8.58 -7.07 9.49
CA LEU A 164 9.30 -6.56 8.32
C LEU A 164 10.52 -7.42 7.97
N PHE A 165 11.21 -7.97 8.95
CA PHE A 165 12.36 -8.85 8.74
C PHE A 165 11.95 -10.16 8.07
N VAL A 166 10.89 -10.81 8.55
CA VAL A 166 10.35 -12.04 7.97
C VAL A 166 9.91 -11.80 6.53
N LEU A 167 9.16 -10.73 6.28
CA LEU A 167 8.72 -10.36 4.94
C LEU A 167 9.91 -10.09 4.00
N SER A 168 10.88 -9.29 4.45
CA SER A 168 12.08 -8.96 3.65
C SER A 168 12.92 -10.18 3.34
N THR A 169 13.03 -11.11 4.30
CA THR A 169 13.76 -12.37 4.11
C THR A 169 13.06 -13.28 3.11
N ALA A 170 11.73 -13.39 3.19
CA ALA A 170 10.94 -14.15 2.22
C ALA A 170 11.10 -13.59 0.79
N MET A 171 11.05 -12.27 0.63
CA MET A 171 11.26 -11.61 -0.65
C MET A 171 12.68 -11.81 -1.19
N ALA A 172 13.70 -11.73 -0.32
CA ALA A 172 15.09 -12.00 -0.70
C ALA A 172 15.27 -13.44 -1.19
N ARG A 173 14.57 -14.40 -0.57
CA ARG A 173 14.58 -15.82 -0.98
C ARG A 173 13.94 -16.01 -2.36
N ILE A 174 12.80 -15.37 -2.64
CA ILE A 174 12.14 -15.40 -3.96
C ILE A 174 13.07 -14.84 -5.03
N ARG A 175 13.72 -13.69 -4.77
CA ARG A 175 14.71 -13.10 -5.68
C ARG A 175 15.90 -14.06 -5.95
N SER A 176 16.40 -14.71 -4.91
CA SER A 176 17.52 -15.66 -5.04
C SER A 176 17.14 -16.86 -5.90
N GLN A 177 15.92 -17.38 -5.75
CA GLN A 177 15.41 -18.48 -6.59
C GLN A 177 15.34 -18.09 -8.06
N ARG A 178 14.78 -16.92 -8.39
CA ARG A 178 14.73 -16.42 -9.79
C ARG A 178 16.13 -16.28 -10.41
N ARG A 179 17.11 -15.80 -9.63
CA ARG A 179 18.49 -15.69 -10.11
C ARG A 179 19.11 -17.04 -10.43
N ALA A 180 18.70 -18.09 -9.74
CA ALA A 180 19.20 -19.43 -9.97
C ALA A 180 18.59 -20.10 -11.22
N GLU A 181 17.39 -19.66 -11.66
CA GLU A 181 16.71 -20.23 -12.84
C GLU A 181 17.32 -19.80 -14.19
N GLY A 182 18.15 -18.75 -14.18
CA GLY A 182 18.71 -18.17 -15.41
C GLY A 182 17.65 -17.45 -16.25
N GLY A 183 18.09 -16.63 -17.19
CA GLY A 183 17.21 -15.89 -18.10
C GLY A 183 17.84 -15.71 -19.47
N ILE A 184 17.13 -15.09 -20.39
CA ILE A 184 17.67 -14.69 -21.68
C ILE A 184 18.78 -13.68 -21.43
N ARG A 185 20.01 -14.04 -21.79
CA ARG A 185 21.14 -13.12 -21.72
C ARG A 185 21.25 -12.35 -23.03
N MET A 186 21.07 -11.03 -22.96
CA MET A 186 21.20 -10.16 -24.11
C MET A 186 22.63 -9.63 -24.25
N GLN A 187 23.05 -9.38 -25.47
CA GLN A 187 24.35 -8.76 -25.75
C GLN A 187 24.26 -7.25 -25.63
N SER A 188 25.38 -6.61 -25.31
CA SER A 188 25.43 -5.15 -25.21
C SER A 188 25.24 -4.51 -26.59
N ALA A 189 24.44 -3.43 -26.63
CA ALA A 189 24.28 -2.55 -27.76
C ALA A 189 24.52 -1.11 -27.36
N ASP A 190 24.93 -0.26 -28.31
CA ASP A 190 25.21 1.15 -28.02
C ASP A 190 23.92 1.96 -27.93
N LEU A 191 23.51 2.31 -26.73
CA LEU A 191 22.34 3.13 -26.46
C LEU A 191 22.39 4.54 -27.07
N GLU A 192 23.57 5.07 -27.36
CA GLU A 192 23.67 6.39 -28.01
C GLU A 192 23.10 6.36 -29.43
N THR A 193 23.14 5.23 -30.11
CA THR A 193 22.45 5.02 -31.41
C THR A 193 20.94 5.26 -31.24
N PHE A 194 20.31 4.75 -30.19
CA PHE A 194 18.90 5.01 -29.90
C PHE A 194 18.65 6.47 -29.53
N TYR A 195 19.47 7.04 -28.63
CA TYR A 195 19.28 8.42 -28.19
C TYR A 195 19.47 9.46 -29.29
N ALA A 196 20.37 9.22 -30.24
CA ALA A 196 20.65 10.14 -31.33
C ALA A 196 19.45 10.33 -32.31
N THR A 197 18.53 9.35 -32.39
CA THR A 197 17.33 9.44 -33.24
C THR A 197 16.14 10.13 -32.56
N LEU A 198 16.21 10.38 -31.26
CA LEU A 198 15.11 11.02 -30.54
C LEU A 198 14.98 12.49 -30.91
N PRO A 199 13.74 13.01 -31.04
CA PRO A 199 13.50 14.44 -31.32
C PRO A 199 13.79 15.34 -30.11
N PHE A 200 14.22 14.80 -28.99
CA PHE A 200 14.54 15.49 -27.74
C PHE A 200 15.64 14.75 -26.97
N SER A 201 16.32 15.43 -26.08
CA SER A 201 17.31 14.81 -25.20
C SER A 201 16.66 14.17 -23.98
N PRO A 202 16.92 12.89 -23.68
CA PRO A 202 16.46 12.26 -22.44
C PRO A 202 17.01 12.95 -21.19
N THR A 203 16.22 12.98 -20.13
CA THR A 203 16.69 13.48 -18.83
C THR A 203 17.73 12.53 -18.21
N GLY A 204 18.50 13.03 -17.26
CA GLY A 204 19.45 12.21 -16.50
C GLY A 204 18.78 11.02 -15.81
N ALA A 205 17.57 11.22 -15.24
CA ALA A 205 16.80 10.17 -14.59
C ALA A 205 16.32 9.10 -15.59
N GLN A 206 15.89 9.48 -16.78
CA GLN A 206 15.51 8.53 -17.83
C GLN A 206 16.72 7.71 -18.29
N ARG A 207 17.87 8.34 -18.54
CA ARG A 207 19.12 7.63 -18.90
C ARG A 207 19.54 6.65 -17.81
N ARG A 208 19.49 7.02 -16.53
CA ARG A 208 19.77 6.11 -15.42
C ARG A 208 18.82 4.92 -15.37
N ALA A 209 17.53 5.15 -15.60
CA ALA A 209 16.53 4.07 -15.60
C ALA A 209 16.74 3.10 -16.75
N VAL A 210 17.04 3.58 -17.97
CA VAL A 210 17.38 2.76 -19.13
C VAL A 210 18.66 1.96 -18.88
N ALA A 211 19.73 2.61 -18.42
CA ALA A 211 21.00 1.95 -18.15
C ALA A 211 20.85 0.82 -17.12
N ALA A 212 20.07 1.05 -16.06
CA ALA A 212 19.79 0.02 -15.05
C ALA A 212 18.99 -1.17 -15.62
N ALA A 213 17.99 -0.91 -16.47
CA ALA A 213 17.22 -1.97 -17.13
C ALA A 213 18.07 -2.79 -18.11
N VAL A 214 18.88 -2.12 -18.94
CA VAL A 214 19.79 -2.77 -19.89
C VAL A 214 20.85 -3.61 -19.16
N GLN A 215 21.39 -3.10 -18.05
CA GLN A 215 22.34 -3.87 -17.23
C GLN A 215 21.70 -5.16 -16.67
N ASP A 216 20.43 -5.12 -16.28
CA ASP A 216 19.72 -6.33 -15.87
C ASP A 216 19.57 -7.31 -17.04
N MET A 217 19.19 -6.82 -18.23
CA MET A 217 19.00 -7.65 -19.41
C MET A 217 20.29 -8.32 -19.90
N ILE A 218 21.44 -7.69 -19.68
CA ILE A 218 22.77 -8.25 -20.00
C ILE A 218 23.21 -9.28 -18.94
N SER A 219 22.75 -9.18 -17.72
CA SER A 219 23.24 -9.99 -16.60
C SER A 219 23.01 -11.50 -16.74
N GLY A 220 22.07 -11.92 -17.60
CA GLY A 220 21.63 -13.32 -17.72
C GLY A 220 20.67 -13.75 -16.61
N VAL A 221 20.23 -12.81 -15.76
CA VAL A 221 19.16 -13.00 -14.77
C VAL A 221 17.89 -12.35 -15.33
N PRO A 222 16.72 -12.98 -15.23
CA PRO A 222 15.48 -12.35 -15.66
C PRO A 222 15.26 -11.01 -14.97
N MET A 223 15.27 -9.91 -15.74
CA MET A 223 14.95 -8.60 -15.20
C MET A 223 13.53 -8.60 -14.62
N SER A 224 13.38 -8.06 -13.44
CA SER A 224 12.06 -7.79 -12.84
C SER A 224 12.13 -6.39 -12.23
N ARG A 225 11.77 -5.35 -13.03
CA ARG A 225 12.04 -3.94 -12.70
C ARG A 225 10.78 -3.09 -12.77
N LEU A 226 10.58 -2.29 -11.72
CA LEU A 226 9.57 -1.23 -11.68
C LEU A 226 10.19 0.11 -12.06
N VAL A 227 9.65 0.74 -13.10
CA VAL A 227 9.93 2.13 -13.44
C VAL A 227 8.81 3.00 -12.90
N GLN A 228 9.15 3.81 -11.94
CA GLN A 228 8.22 4.71 -11.25
C GLN A 228 8.52 6.16 -11.62
N GLY A 229 7.48 6.92 -11.91
CA GLY A 229 7.60 8.36 -12.21
C GLY A 229 6.24 8.97 -12.40
N ASP A 230 6.12 10.28 -12.23
CA ASP A 230 4.88 11.01 -12.38
C ASP A 230 4.29 10.87 -13.81
N VAL A 231 3.02 11.22 -13.99
CA VAL A 231 2.39 11.29 -15.30
C VAL A 231 3.18 12.28 -16.18
N GLY A 232 3.58 11.82 -17.38
CA GLY A 232 4.39 12.64 -18.28
C GLY A 232 5.89 12.73 -17.92
N SER A 233 6.42 11.93 -17.00
CA SER A 233 7.87 11.84 -16.73
C SER A 233 8.66 11.11 -17.85
N GLY A 234 7.96 10.52 -18.83
CA GLY A 234 8.58 9.82 -19.95
C GLY A 234 8.89 8.35 -19.69
N LYS A 235 8.11 7.66 -18.86
CA LYS A 235 8.22 6.19 -18.65
C LYS A 235 8.16 5.40 -19.96
N THR A 236 7.33 5.85 -20.91
CA THR A 236 7.22 5.23 -22.24
C THR A 236 8.52 5.31 -23.03
N LEU A 237 9.34 6.34 -22.84
CA LEU A 237 10.68 6.41 -23.45
C LEU A 237 11.61 5.30 -22.91
N VAL A 238 11.57 5.03 -21.60
CA VAL A 238 12.35 3.94 -21.00
C VAL A 238 11.89 2.60 -21.56
N ALA A 239 10.57 2.40 -21.70
CA ALA A 239 10.01 1.22 -22.34
C ALA A 239 10.46 1.08 -23.80
N ALA A 240 10.43 2.17 -24.59
CA ALA A 240 10.89 2.18 -25.98
C ALA A 240 12.37 1.82 -26.12
N ALA A 241 13.23 2.36 -25.24
CA ALA A 241 14.65 2.01 -25.20
C ALA A 241 14.88 0.52 -24.90
N CYS A 242 14.12 -0.05 -23.93
CA CYS A 242 14.20 -1.49 -23.63
C CYS A 242 13.67 -2.36 -24.78
N ILE A 243 12.63 -1.92 -25.48
CA ILE A 243 12.10 -2.61 -26.67
C ILE A 243 13.14 -2.60 -27.80
N TRP A 244 13.73 -1.43 -28.08
CA TRP A 244 14.81 -1.31 -29.05
C TRP A 244 15.96 -2.25 -28.70
N PHE A 245 16.39 -2.28 -27.44
CA PHE A 245 17.46 -3.14 -26.98
C PHE A 245 17.13 -4.64 -27.13
N ALA A 246 15.86 -5.03 -26.85
CA ALA A 246 15.40 -6.40 -27.06
C ALA A 246 15.39 -6.77 -28.57
N HIS A 247 15.01 -5.85 -29.42
CA HIS A 247 15.04 -6.02 -30.89
C HIS A 247 16.46 -6.24 -31.41
N GLU A 248 17.44 -5.45 -30.93
CA GLU A 248 18.88 -5.64 -31.30
C GLU A 248 19.42 -7.03 -30.85
N ASN A 249 18.66 -7.74 -30.01
CA ASN A 249 18.97 -9.10 -29.56
C ASN A 249 18.01 -10.16 -30.15
N ASP A 250 17.36 -9.88 -31.27
CA ASP A 250 16.40 -10.75 -31.94
C ASP A 250 15.25 -11.23 -31.05
N CYS A 251 14.84 -10.44 -30.06
CA CYS A 251 13.78 -10.76 -29.15
C CYS A 251 12.52 -9.93 -29.42
N GLN A 252 11.37 -10.58 -29.34
CA GLN A 252 10.07 -9.90 -29.36
C GLN A 252 9.72 -9.29 -28.01
N SER A 253 8.93 -8.21 -28.07
CA SER A 253 8.43 -7.50 -26.88
C SER A 253 6.91 -7.50 -26.83
N ALA A 254 6.34 -7.74 -25.65
CA ALA A 254 4.92 -7.60 -25.37
C ALA A 254 4.67 -6.40 -24.46
N PHE A 255 3.85 -5.45 -24.89
CA PHE A 255 3.47 -4.28 -24.11
C PHE A 255 1.98 -4.35 -23.74
N MET A 256 1.67 -4.49 -22.48
CA MET A 256 0.30 -4.60 -21.98
C MET A 256 -0.15 -3.31 -21.31
N ALA A 257 -1.27 -2.74 -21.79
CA ALA A 257 -1.93 -1.57 -21.24
C ALA A 257 -3.34 -1.92 -20.73
N PRO A 258 -3.86 -1.22 -19.69
CA PRO A 258 -5.11 -1.59 -19.05
C PRO A 258 -6.37 -1.33 -19.88
N THR A 259 -6.33 -0.37 -20.81
CA THR A 259 -7.47 0.01 -21.64
C THR A 259 -7.09 0.08 -23.11
N GLU A 260 -8.08 -0.01 -23.99
CA GLU A 260 -7.87 0.11 -25.44
C GLU A 260 -7.36 1.50 -25.84
N ILE A 261 -7.83 2.54 -25.18
CA ILE A 261 -7.39 3.93 -25.40
C ILE A 261 -5.89 4.07 -25.09
N LEU A 262 -5.46 3.56 -23.94
CA LEU A 262 -4.03 3.58 -23.58
C LEU A 262 -3.20 2.70 -24.52
N THR A 263 -3.72 1.57 -24.98
CA THR A 263 -3.07 0.73 -25.98
C THR A 263 -2.82 1.50 -27.29
N GLU A 264 -3.80 2.28 -27.73
CA GLU A 264 -3.72 3.10 -28.93
C GLU A 264 -2.70 4.25 -28.79
N GLN A 265 -2.71 4.91 -27.62
CA GLN A 265 -1.74 5.97 -27.30
C GLN A 265 -0.30 5.41 -27.24
N HIS A 266 -0.10 4.26 -26.61
CA HIS A 266 1.21 3.62 -26.55
C HIS A 266 1.67 3.13 -27.90
N GLU A 267 0.78 2.52 -28.70
CA GLU A 267 1.10 2.11 -30.06
C GLU A 267 1.60 3.30 -30.89
N HIS A 268 0.86 4.41 -30.87
CA HIS A 268 1.23 5.63 -31.61
C HIS A 268 2.60 6.17 -31.15
N THR A 269 2.81 6.29 -29.85
CA THR A 269 4.08 6.79 -29.28
C THR A 269 5.24 5.86 -29.63
N LEU A 270 5.06 4.55 -29.48
CA LEU A 270 6.10 3.57 -29.80
C LEU A 270 6.42 3.53 -31.30
N ARG A 271 5.41 3.69 -32.18
CA ARG A 271 5.67 3.80 -33.62
C ARG A 271 6.57 4.99 -33.93
N THR A 272 6.24 6.18 -33.37
CA THR A 272 7.04 7.37 -33.59
C THR A 272 8.50 7.21 -33.14
N LEU A 273 8.74 6.48 -32.04
CA LEU A 273 10.08 6.30 -31.49
C LEU A 273 10.87 5.14 -32.08
N LEU A 274 10.20 4.09 -32.61
CA LEU A 274 10.82 2.82 -32.96
C LEU A 274 10.79 2.48 -34.47
N GLU A 275 9.85 3.04 -35.25
CA GLU A 275 9.81 2.83 -36.68
C GLU A 275 11.09 3.27 -37.41
N PRO A 276 11.82 4.33 -37.00
CA PRO A 276 13.11 4.66 -37.62
C PRO A 276 14.15 3.54 -37.57
N PHE A 277 13.99 2.59 -36.63
CA PHE A 277 14.85 1.40 -36.49
C PHE A 277 14.31 0.17 -37.26
N GLY A 278 13.22 0.31 -38.00
CA GLY A 278 12.60 -0.80 -38.71
C GLY A 278 11.80 -1.77 -37.84
N ILE A 279 11.52 -1.41 -36.58
CA ILE A 279 10.79 -2.24 -35.60
C ILE A 279 9.30 -2.29 -35.98
N ARG A 280 8.80 -3.50 -36.18
CA ARG A 280 7.42 -3.77 -36.64
C ARG A 280 6.50 -3.93 -35.45
N ILE A 281 5.55 -3.00 -35.34
CA ILE A 281 4.63 -2.92 -34.17
C ILE A 281 3.23 -3.35 -34.60
N GLY A 282 2.65 -4.31 -33.89
CA GLY A 282 1.27 -4.74 -34.02
C GLY A 282 0.43 -4.39 -32.81
N ARG A 283 -0.90 -4.30 -32.98
CA ARG A 283 -1.86 -4.09 -31.89
C ARG A 283 -2.76 -5.30 -31.74
N LEU A 284 -3.10 -5.67 -30.48
CA LEU A 284 -4.04 -6.76 -30.19
C LEU A 284 -4.97 -6.37 -29.03
N THR A 285 -6.24 -6.05 -29.34
CA THR A 285 -7.26 -5.63 -28.37
C THR A 285 -8.55 -6.43 -28.51
N GLY A 286 -9.44 -6.30 -27.51
CA GLY A 286 -10.73 -6.96 -27.48
C GLY A 286 -11.64 -6.56 -28.64
N ALA A 287 -11.66 -5.27 -29.02
CA ALA A 287 -12.54 -4.72 -30.07
C ALA A 287 -12.17 -5.10 -31.50
N MET A 288 -10.98 -5.63 -31.75
CA MET A 288 -10.57 -6.05 -33.10
C MET A 288 -11.41 -7.20 -33.63
N THR A 289 -11.61 -7.23 -34.93
CA THR A 289 -12.31 -8.34 -35.62
C THR A 289 -11.53 -9.66 -35.50
N ALA A 290 -12.25 -10.79 -35.60
CA ALA A 290 -11.62 -12.10 -35.53
C ALA A 290 -10.54 -12.31 -36.61
N ARG A 291 -10.71 -11.72 -37.80
CA ARG A 291 -9.72 -11.74 -38.90
C ARG A 291 -8.46 -11.00 -38.51
N GLN A 292 -8.59 -9.75 -38.03
CA GLN A 292 -7.44 -8.94 -37.62
C GLN A 292 -6.66 -9.60 -36.46
N LYS A 293 -7.38 -10.14 -35.45
CA LYS A 293 -6.74 -10.89 -34.36
C LYS A 293 -5.94 -12.08 -34.84
N ARG A 294 -6.47 -12.81 -35.82
CA ARG A 294 -5.80 -13.97 -36.40
C ARG A 294 -4.53 -13.55 -37.15
N GLU A 295 -4.61 -12.50 -37.96
CA GLU A 295 -3.47 -11.98 -38.75
C GLU A 295 -2.33 -11.54 -37.81
N VAL A 296 -2.64 -10.78 -36.76
CA VAL A 296 -1.64 -10.35 -35.75
C VAL A 296 -1.02 -11.55 -35.01
N LYS A 297 -1.83 -12.53 -34.61
CA LYS A 297 -1.34 -13.74 -33.93
C LYS A 297 -0.41 -14.56 -34.80
N GLN A 298 -0.75 -14.71 -36.08
CA GLN A 298 0.09 -15.42 -37.08
C GLN A 298 1.40 -14.69 -37.30
N ALA A 299 1.35 -13.36 -37.46
CA ALA A 299 2.54 -12.53 -37.64
C ALA A 299 3.46 -12.57 -36.40
N LEU A 300 2.89 -12.63 -35.19
CA LEU A 300 3.65 -12.77 -33.97
C LEU A 300 4.33 -14.13 -33.83
N ALA A 301 3.59 -15.20 -34.08
CA ALA A 301 4.12 -16.56 -34.05
C ALA A 301 5.17 -16.82 -35.13
N GLY A 302 5.06 -16.16 -36.29
CA GLY A 302 6.00 -16.23 -37.37
C GLY A 302 7.19 -15.27 -37.29
N GLY A 303 7.35 -14.49 -36.21
CA GLY A 303 8.44 -13.51 -36.09
C GLY A 303 8.35 -12.31 -37.04
N GLN A 304 7.17 -12.06 -37.63
CA GLN A 304 6.94 -10.92 -38.53
C GLN A 304 6.63 -9.63 -37.81
N LEU A 305 6.34 -9.69 -36.51
CA LEU A 305 6.18 -8.55 -35.61
C LEU A 305 7.23 -8.63 -34.50
N ASP A 306 7.84 -7.49 -34.21
CA ASP A 306 8.87 -7.37 -33.18
C ASP A 306 8.24 -6.95 -31.84
N VAL A 307 7.16 -6.17 -31.92
CA VAL A 307 6.43 -5.67 -30.77
C VAL A 307 4.93 -5.87 -30.94
N VAL A 308 4.26 -6.30 -29.89
CA VAL A 308 2.80 -6.23 -29.82
C VAL A 308 2.36 -5.38 -28.63
N VAL A 309 1.50 -4.40 -28.90
CA VAL A 309 0.84 -3.58 -27.88
C VAL A 309 -0.60 -4.05 -27.73
N GLY A 310 -1.05 -4.33 -26.52
CA GLY A 310 -2.42 -4.84 -26.36
C GLY A 310 -2.95 -4.75 -24.93
N THR A 311 -4.20 -5.18 -24.79
CA THR A 311 -4.87 -5.32 -23.49
C THR A 311 -4.70 -6.75 -22.95
N HIS A 312 -5.55 -7.17 -22.03
CA HIS A 312 -5.64 -8.55 -21.56
C HIS A 312 -5.82 -9.60 -22.70
N ALA A 313 -6.13 -9.18 -23.93
CA ALA A 313 -6.17 -10.07 -25.09
C ALA A 313 -4.81 -10.77 -25.36
N LEU A 314 -3.69 -10.19 -24.92
CA LEU A 314 -2.35 -10.77 -25.01
C LEU A 314 -2.17 -12.03 -24.16
N ILE A 315 -2.97 -12.19 -23.10
CA ILE A 315 -2.86 -13.32 -22.17
C ILE A 315 -3.50 -14.59 -22.72
N SER A 316 -4.42 -14.47 -23.69
CA SER A 316 -5.12 -15.61 -24.30
C SER A 316 -4.16 -16.71 -24.75
N ASP A 317 -4.48 -17.97 -24.45
CA ASP A 317 -3.64 -19.14 -24.81
C ASP A 317 -3.35 -19.25 -26.32
N SER A 318 -4.23 -18.67 -27.14
CA SER A 318 -4.07 -18.63 -28.60
C SER A 318 -3.03 -17.61 -29.09
N VAL A 319 -2.42 -16.82 -28.21
CA VAL A 319 -1.32 -15.90 -28.53
C VAL A 319 0.00 -16.61 -28.23
N THR A 320 0.79 -16.80 -29.24
CA THR A 320 2.13 -17.39 -29.15
C THR A 320 3.15 -16.45 -29.77
N PHE A 321 4.36 -16.47 -29.23
CA PHE A 321 5.48 -15.65 -29.69
C PHE A 321 6.53 -16.55 -30.31
N PHE A 322 7.25 -16.02 -31.28
CA PHE A 322 8.42 -16.70 -31.84
C PHE A 322 9.58 -16.72 -30.85
N ARG A 323 9.89 -15.55 -30.23
CA ARG A 323 10.94 -15.40 -29.21
C ARG A 323 10.63 -14.23 -28.30
N LEU A 324 9.77 -14.43 -27.31
CA LEU A 324 9.42 -13.38 -26.35
C LEU A 324 10.57 -13.17 -25.35
N GLY A 325 11.25 -12.02 -25.43
CA GLY A 325 12.34 -11.65 -24.53
C GLY A 325 12.02 -10.55 -23.54
N LEU A 326 10.99 -9.72 -23.81
CA LEU A 326 10.63 -8.61 -22.94
C LEU A 326 9.10 -8.49 -22.78
N VAL A 327 8.66 -8.38 -21.55
CA VAL A 327 7.27 -8.11 -21.17
C VAL A 327 7.21 -6.76 -20.46
N ILE A 328 6.37 -5.86 -20.95
CA ILE A 328 6.14 -4.55 -20.36
C ILE A 328 4.69 -4.45 -19.91
N THR A 329 4.45 -3.96 -18.69
CA THR A 329 3.10 -3.71 -18.17
C THR A 329 2.99 -2.28 -17.69
N ASP A 330 2.00 -1.54 -18.20
CA ASP A 330 1.70 -0.18 -17.72
C ASP A 330 0.57 -0.20 -16.68
N GLU A 331 0.63 0.72 -15.70
CA GLU A 331 -0.36 0.85 -14.63
C GLU A 331 -0.65 -0.48 -13.90
N GLN A 332 0.40 -1.07 -13.34
CA GLN A 332 0.43 -2.40 -12.72
C GLN A 332 -0.74 -2.70 -11.77
N HIS A 333 -1.23 -1.70 -11.03
CA HIS A 333 -2.30 -1.88 -10.04
C HIS A 333 -3.65 -2.27 -10.65
N ARG A 334 -3.81 -2.13 -11.97
CA ARG A 334 -5.02 -2.52 -12.71
C ARG A 334 -5.00 -3.97 -13.21
N PHE A 335 -3.88 -4.67 -13.04
CA PHE A 335 -3.73 -6.08 -13.44
C PHE A 335 -3.53 -6.99 -12.24
N GLY A 336 -4.21 -8.13 -12.23
CA GLY A 336 -3.99 -9.18 -11.22
C GLY A 336 -2.59 -9.82 -11.35
N VAL A 337 -2.07 -10.35 -10.25
CA VAL A 337 -0.78 -11.06 -10.22
C VAL A 337 -0.76 -12.24 -11.21
N GLU A 338 -1.88 -12.96 -11.32
CA GLU A 338 -2.05 -14.11 -12.23
C GLU A 338 -1.98 -13.70 -13.70
N GLN A 339 -2.55 -12.55 -14.06
CA GLN A 339 -2.54 -12.06 -15.44
C GLN A 339 -1.13 -11.75 -15.93
N ARG A 340 -0.32 -11.11 -15.08
CA ARG A 340 1.09 -10.84 -15.38
C ARG A 340 1.89 -12.13 -15.50
N ALA A 341 1.72 -13.05 -14.56
CA ALA A 341 2.36 -14.34 -14.60
C ALA A 341 1.98 -15.15 -15.86
N ALA A 342 0.73 -15.04 -16.33
CA ALA A 342 0.27 -15.70 -17.55
C ALA A 342 0.97 -15.14 -18.81
N LEU A 343 1.23 -13.82 -18.88
CA LEU A 343 1.97 -13.23 -19.99
C LEU A 343 3.46 -13.62 -19.95
N VAL A 344 4.08 -13.61 -18.78
CA VAL A 344 5.49 -14.04 -18.59
C VAL A 344 5.69 -15.50 -18.97
N ARG A 345 4.73 -16.39 -18.66
CA ARG A 345 4.80 -17.82 -19.04
C ARG A 345 4.76 -18.10 -20.55
N LYS A 346 4.49 -17.08 -21.37
CA LYS A 346 4.52 -17.23 -22.85
C LYS A 346 5.92 -17.18 -23.46
N GLY A 347 6.93 -16.83 -22.66
CA GLY A 347 8.34 -16.86 -23.05
C GLY A 347 9.17 -17.73 -22.11
N GLU A 348 10.37 -18.05 -22.52
CA GLU A 348 11.37 -18.74 -21.71
C GLU A 348 12.09 -17.74 -20.80
N GLN A 349 11.53 -17.45 -19.62
CA GLN A 349 12.08 -16.51 -18.65
C GLN A 349 12.34 -15.09 -19.22
N PRO A 350 11.32 -14.42 -19.82
CA PRO A 350 11.49 -13.10 -20.39
C PRO A 350 11.78 -12.06 -19.31
N HIS A 351 12.47 -11.00 -19.68
CA HIS A 351 12.64 -9.82 -18.84
C HIS A 351 11.30 -9.11 -18.64
N THR A 352 11.07 -8.58 -17.45
CA THR A 352 9.81 -7.91 -17.08
C THR A 352 10.07 -6.48 -16.66
N LEU A 353 9.45 -5.53 -17.35
CA LEU A 353 9.43 -4.11 -17.01
C LEU A 353 8.01 -3.70 -16.60
N VAL A 354 7.89 -3.13 -15.45
CA VAL A 354 6.61 -2.64 -14.92
C VAL A 354 6.66 -1.12 -14.82
N MET A 355 5.61 -0.43 -15.23
CA MET A 355 5.51 1.01 -15.13
C MET A 355 4.38 1.41 -14.18
N SER A 356 4.60 2.46 -13.38
CA SER A 356 3.58 3.03 -12.52
C SER A 356 3.70 4.55 -12.43
N ALA A 357 2.56 5.23 -12.47
CA ALA A 357 2.48 6.68 -12.23
C ALA A 357 2.27 7.01 -10.75
N THR A 358 1.88 6.05 -9.92
CA THR A 358 1.67 6.31 -8.49
C THR A 358 2.99 6.41 -7.75
N PRO A 359 3.26 7.54 -7.05
CA PRO A 359 4.46 7.65 -6.23
C PRO A 359 4.30 6.76 -4.99
N ILE A 360 4.89 5.57 -5.04
CA ILE A 360 4.95 4.66 -3.89
C ILE A 360 6.29 4.91 -3.20
N PRO A 361 6.33 5.23 -1.90
CA PRO A 361 7.58 5.37 -1.17
C PRO A 361 8.47 4.14 -1.40
N ARG A 362 9.76 4.35 -1.65
CA ARG A 362 10.73 3.29 -1.98
C ARG A 362 10.66 2.10 -1.02
N THR A 363 10.50 2.39 0.27
CA THR A 363 10.34 1.37 1.32
C THR A 363 9.05 0.56 1.16
N LEU A 364 7.94 1.21 0.81
CA LEU A 364 6.66 0.54 0.56
C LEU A 364 6.69 -0.21 -0.78
N ALA A 365 7.35 0.33 -1.80
CA ALA A 365 7.56 -0.37 -3.06
C ALA A 365 8.35 -1.67 -2.87
N LEU A 366 9.37 -1.67 -2.01
CA LEU A 366 10.11 -2.87 -1.63
C LEU A 366 9.28 -3.87 -0.84
N LEU A 367 8.30 -3.42 -0.06
CA LEU A 367 7.38 -4.28 0.69
C LEU A 367 6.27 -4.88 -0.18
N VAL A 368 5.66 -4.06 -1.04
CA VAL A 368 4.52 -4.47 -1.89
C VAL A 368 4.99 -5.21 -3.14
N TYR A 369 6.14 -4.81 -3.68
CA TYR A 369 6.73 -5.34 -4.92
C TYR A 369 8.12 -5.92 -4.68
N GLY A 370 8.33 -6.53 -3.52
CA GLY A 370 9.63 -6.96 -3.01
C GLY A 370 10.47 -7.84 -3.94
N ASP A 371 9.89 -8.29 -5.03
CA ASP A 371 10.53 -9.02 -6.11
C ASP A 371 10.99 -8.13 -7.29
N LEU A 372 10.64 -6.82 -7.29
CA LEU A 372 11.01 -5.86 -8.33
C LEU A 372 12.18 -4.98 -7.88
N ASP A 373 13.15 -4.77 -8.77
CA ASP A 373 14.12 -3.70 -8.66
C ASP A 373 13.47 -2.38 -9.07
N VAL A 374 13.78 -1.27 -8.39
CA VAL A 374 13.07 0.00 -8.58
C VAL A 374 13.97 1.04 -9.23
N SER A 375 13.50 1.62 -10.34
CA SER A 375 14.07 2.83 -10.96
C SER A 375 13.08 3.98 -10.85
N ILE A 376 13.51 5.11 -10.30
CA ILE A 376 12.68 6.30 -10.11
C ILE A 376 13.08 7.35 -11.15
N ILE A 377 12.07 7.87 -11.87
CA ILE A 377 12.22 9.04 -12.74
C ILE A 377 11.73 10.24 -11.94
N ASP A 378 12.65 10.93 -11.32
CA ASP A 378 12.46 12.09 -10.43
C ASP A 378 12.70 13.44 -11.15
N GLU A 379 12.98 13.41 -12.43
CA GLU A 379 13.17 14.57 -13.29
C GLU A 379 12.00 14.68 -14.29
N LEU A 380 11.51 15.90 -14.49
CA LEU A 380 10.52 16.17 -15.53
C LEU A 380 11.20 16.52 -16.85
N PRO A 381 10.63 16.10 -17.99
CA PRO A 381 11.15 16.49 -19.30
C PRO A 381 11.22 18.01 -19.48
N PRO A 382 12.19 18.52 -20.25
CA PRO A 382 12.29 19.93 -20.56
C PRO A 382 11.00 20.49 -21.18
N GLY A 383 10.60 21.72 -20.77
CA GLY A 383 9.40 22.40 -21.29
C GLY A 383 8.11 22.14 -20.52
N ARG A 384 8.10 21.23 -19.55
CA ARG A 384 6.93 21.05 -18.67
C ARG A 384 6.87 22.13 -17.60
N GLN A 385 5.78 22.90 -17.62
CA GLN A 385 5.56 23.93 -16.61
C GLN A 385 5.14 23.32 -15.28
N PRO A 386 5.61 23.86 -14.13
CA PRO A 386 5.16 23.39 -12.82
C PRO A 386 3.67 23.64 -12.62
N VAL A 387 2.97 22.66 -12.05
CA VAL A 387 1.56 22.77 -11.69
C VAL A 387 1.42 23.63 -10.44
N GLN A 388 0.58 24.65 -10.48
CA GLN A 388 0.23 25.43 -9.30
C GLN A 388 -0.98 24.79 -8.62
N THR A 389 -0.79 24.33 -7.40
CA THR A 389 -1.88 23.81 -6.56
C THR A 389 -2.28 24.87 -5.54
N VAL A 390 -3.57 25.25 -5.54
CA VAL A 390 -4.11 26.25 -4.62
C VAL A 390 -5.24 25.61 -3.83
N CYS A 391 -5.17 25.71 -2.51
CA CYS A 391 -6.25 25.28 -1.61
C CYS A 391 -7.08 26.51 -1.23
N VAL A 392 -8.38 26.49 -1.51
CA VAL A 392 -9.31 27.59 -1.23
C VAL A 392 -10.51 27.08 -0.46
N ASP A 393 -11.11 27.97 0.35
CA ASP A 393 -12.36 27.68 1.07
C ASP A 393 -13.60 27.94 0.19
N GLU A 394 -14.79 27.62 0.69
CA GLU A 394 -16.06 27.80 -0.04
C GLU A 394 -16.35 29.25 -0.43
N ARG A 395 -15.79 30.25 0.26
CA ARG A 395 -16.00 31.67 -0.07
C ARG A 395 -15.41 32.03 -1.41
N TYR A 396 -14.42 31.30 -1.90
CA TYR A 396 -13.79 31.50 -3.20
C TYR A 396 -14.53 30.82 -4.36
N ARG A 397 -15.59 30.03 -4.09
CA ARG A 397 -16.29 29.23 -5.11
C ARG A 397 -16.81 30.06 -6.29
N ALA A 398 -17.42 31.21 -6.02
CA ALA A 398 -17.91 32.12 -7.09
C ALA A 398 -16.75 32.64 -7.96
N ARG A 399 -15.62 33.01 -7.33
CA ARG A 399 -14.42 33.46 -8.04
C ARG A 399 -13.75 32.36 -8.83
N LEU A 400 -13.74 31.13 -8.29
CA LEU A 400 -13.23 29.96 -8.98
C LEU A 400 -14.06 29.64 -10.22
N ASN A 401 -15.40 29.68 -10.11
CA ASN A 401 -16.29 29.43 -11.24
C ASN A 401 -16.07 30.48 -12.35
N ALA A 402 -16.00 31.77 -11.99
CA ALA A 402 -15.72 32.84 -12.97
C ALA A 402 -14.34 32.63 -13.64
N PHE A 403 -13.33 32.14 -12.91
CA PHE A 403 -12.02 31.82 -13.49
C PHE A 403 -12.11 30.64 -14.46
N ILE A 404 -12.86 29.60 -14.12
CA ILE A 404 -13.13 28.45 -14.99
C ILE A 404 -13.83 28.91 -16.28
N ASP A 405 -14.89 29.70 -16.16
CA ASP A 405 -15.63 30.22 -17.31
C ASP A 405 -14.73 31.08 -18.25
N LYS A 406 -13.83 31.85 -17.67
CA LYS A 406 -12.82 32.60 -18.43
C LYS A 406 -11.90 31.67 -19.21
N LEU A 407 -11.38 30.61 -18.57
CA LEU A 407 -10.49 29.64 -19.23
C LEU A 407 -11.21 28.89 -20.36
N ILE A 408 -12.47 28.51 -20.15
CA ILE A 408 -13.29 27.88 -21.20
C ILE A 408 -13.48 28.85 -22.37
N GLY A 409 -13.75 30.12 -22.08
CA GLY A 409 -13.88 31.18 -23.10
C GLY A 409 -12.58 31.42 -23.90
N GLU A 410 -11.41 31.13 -23.30
CA GLU A 410 -10.09 31.15 -23.95
C GLU A 410 -9.79 29.88 -24.74
N GLY A 411 -10.73 28.91 -24.82
CA GLY A 411 -10.57 27.63 -25.51
C GLY A 411 -9.75 26.58 -24.74
N ARG A 412 -9.53 26.79 -23.43
CA ARG A 412 -8.85 25.80 -22.57
C ARG A 412 -9.83 24.76 -22.08
N GLN A 413 -9.32 23.54 -21.86
CA GLN A 413 -10.09 22.45 -21.27
C GLN A 413 -9.97 22.48 -19.74
N VAL A 414 -11.09 22.28 -19.07
CA VAL A 414 -11.18 22.21 -17.60
C VAL A 414 -11.87 20.90 -17.22
N PHE A 415 -11.30 20.16 -16.26
CA PHE A 415 -11.79 18.88 -15.79
C PHE A 415 -12.17 18.96 -14.32
#